data_ff61333aaf95602c77ffdc5a218dc72d
#
_entry.id   ff61333aaf95602c77ffdc5a218dc72d
#
_cell.length_a   1.000
_cell.length_b   1.000
_cell.length_c   1.000
_cell.angle_alpha   90.00
_cell.angle_beta   90.00
_cell.angle_gamma   90.00
#
_symmetry.space_group_name_H-M   'P 1'
#
loop_
_entity.id
_entity.type
_entity.pdbx_description
1 polymer ?
#
loop_
_entity_poly.entity_id
_entity_poly.type
_entity_poly.pdbx_seq_one_letter_code
_entity_poly.pdbx_strand_id
1 'polypeptide(L)'
;MSDIRPTYIAESRILGCLFGQAIGDAMGMPSELWPKRRIINHFGWIERFLPGPKENIAACEFRAAEFTDDTHQCIALMDALDENNGVTDPLAIARHILLWARRCQAFEKNILGPTSKASLIALEQGQPLDEIAANGVTNGAAMRVAPMGCRLPTEDRAFFIEQVRLSCLPTHKSDIAIAGAVVIAW
;
A
#
# COMPACT_ATOMS: atom_id res chain seq x y z
N MET A 1 -12.01 7.96 -35.47
CA MET A 1 -12.01 8.25 -34.01
C MET A 1 -12.86 7.15 -33.41
N SER A 2 -12.20 6.12 -32.85
CA SER A 2 -12.86 5.02 -32.14
C SER A 2 -13.31 5.54 -30.79
N ASP A 3 -14.60 5.49 -30.54
CA ASP A 3 -15.25 5.83 -29.27
C ASP A 3 -14.84 4.79 -28.24
N ILE A 4 -13.73 5.04 -27.55
CA ILE A 4 -13.28 4.19 -26.43
C ILE A 4 -14.19 4.54 -25.27
N ARG A 5 -15.32 3.83 -25.16
CA ARG A 5 -16.13 3.88 -23.94
C ARG A 5 -15.29 3.28 -22.82
N PRO A 6 -15.09 4.00 -21.70
CA PRO A 6 -14.41 3.41 -20.56
C PRO A 6 -15.17 2.15 -20.16
N THR A 7 -14.47 1.04 -20.03
CA THR A 7 -15.05 -0.21 -19.51
C THR A 7 -15.53 0.09 -18.10
N TYR A 8 -16.84 0.15 -17.91
CA TYR A 8 -17.44 0.49 -16.62
C TYR A 8 -17.19 -0.68 -15.67
N ILE A 9 -16.18 -0.54 -14.82
CA ILE A 9 -15.98 -1.51 -13.73
C ILE A 9 -17.14 -1.34 -12.76
N ALA A 10 -17.91 -2.41 -12.53
CA ALA A 10 -19.04 -2.37 -11.63
C ALA A 10 -18.59 -1.89 -10.23
N GLU A 11 -19.32 -0.96 -9.64
CA GLU A 11 -19.06 -0.42 -8.29
C GLU A 11 -18.82 -1.53 -7.25
N SER A 12 -19.56 -2.64 -7.35
CA SER A 12 -19.38 -3.81 -6.50
C SER A 12 -17.99 -4.45 -6.60
N ARG A 13 -17.32 -4.36 -7.76
CA ARG A 13 -15.95 -4.87 -7.93
C ARG A 13 -14.93 -3.95 -7.28
N ILE A 14 -15.12 -2.65 -7.38
CA ILE A 14 -14.29 -1.66 -6.71
C ILE A 14 -14.41 -1.82 -5.19
N LEU A 15 -15.64 -1.87 -4.68
CA LEU A 15 -15.89 -2.13 -3.26
C LEU A 15 -15.31 -3.48 -2.81
N GLY A 16 -15.44 -4.52 -3.63
CA GLY A 16 -14.85 -5.84 -3.37
C GLY A 16 -13.32 -5.78 -3.26
N CYS A 17 -12.64 -5.01 -4.11
CA CYS A 17 -11.21 -4.79 -4.04
C CYS A 17 -10.81 -4.08 -2.74
N LEU A 18 -11.48 -2.99 -2.38
CA LEU A 18 -11.16 -2.20 -1.19
C LEU A 18 -11.46 -2.94 0.12
N PHE A 19 -12.61 -3.59 0.22
CA PHE A 19 -12.92 -4.43 1.37
C PHE A 19 -12.02 -5.66 1.44
N GLY A 20 -11.71 -6.28 0.29
CA GLY A 20 -10.77 -7.39 0.20
C GLY A 20 -9.38 -7.01 0.72
N GLN A 21 -8.89 -5.83 0.35
CA GLN A 21 -7.65 -5.25 0.87
C GLN A 21 -7.69 -5.15 2.41
N ALA A 22 -8.70 -4.48 2.96
CA ALA A 22 -8.81 -4.25 4.40
C ALA A 22 -9.02 -5.56 5.19
N ILE A 23 -9.83 -6.48 4.68
CA ILE A 23 -10.07 -7.78 5.31
C ILE A 23 -8.82 -8.64 5.27
N GLY A 24 -8.14 -8.69 4.11
CA GLY A 24 -6.90 -9.45 3.94
C GLY A 24 -5.79 -8.96 4.86
N ASP A 25 -5.59 -7.66 4.95
CA ASP A 25 -4.67 -7.00 5.85
C ASP A 25 -4.98 -7.34 7.32
N ALA A 26 -6.20 -7.10 7.77
CA ALA A 26 -6.63 -7.37 9.15
C ALA A 26 -6.57 -8.86 9.53
N MET A 27 -6.76 -9.78 8.57
CA MET A 27 -6.59 -11.22 8.76
C MET A 27 -5.12 -11.63 8.79
N GLY A 28 -4.27 -10.98 8.01
CA GLY A 28 -2.83 -11.23 7.94
C GLY A 28 -2.05 -10.65 9.11
N MET A 29 -2.48 -9.49 9.61
CA MET A 29 -1.80 -8.71 10.64
C MET A 29 -1.28 -9.53 11.84
N PRO A 30 -2.03 -10.46 12.45
CA PRO A 30 -1.54 -11.19 13.63
C PRO A 30 -0.29 -12.02 13.36
N SER A 31 -0.08 -12.39 12.10
CA SER A 31 1.05 -13.24 11.67
C SER A 31 2.20 -12.47 11.01
N GLU A 32 2.13 -11.16 10.96
CA GLU A 32 3.08 -10.31 10.25
C GLU A 32 4.53 -10.59 10.65
N LEU A 33 5.43 -10.62 9.66
CA LEU A 33 6.85 -10.92 9.80
C LEU A 33 7.20 -12.29 10.41
N TRP A 34 6.22 -13.13 10.71
CA TRP A 34 6.50 -14.47 11.18
C TRP A 34 6.74 -15.46 10.04
N PRO A 35 7.73 -16.37 10.16
CA PRO A 35 7.91 -17.43 9.19
C PRO A 35 6.72 -18.40 9.22
N LYS A 36 6.37 -18.96 8.06
CA LYS A 36 5.24 -19.88 7.87
C LYS A 36 5.14 -20.97 8.95
N ARG A 37 6.29 -21.57 9.35
CA ARG A 37 6.30 -22.61 10.40
C ARG A 37 5.81 -22.10 11.74
N ARG A 38 6.17 -20.86 12.12
CA ARG A 38 5.73 -20.24 13.37
C ARG A 38 4.23 -19.93 13.32
N ILE A 39 3.74 -19.45 12.18
CA ILE A 39 2.32 -19.15 11.96
C ILE A 39 1.49 -20.42 12.14
N ILE A 40 1.88 -21.52 11.47
CA ILE A 40 1.18 -22.81 11.57
C ILE A 40 1.18 -23.34 13.02
N ASN A 41 2.33 -23.26 13.72
CA ASN A 41 2.45 -23.78 15.07
C ASN A 41 1.64 -22.95 16.07
N HIS A 42 1.47 -21.64 15.85
CA HIS A 42 0.79 -20.75 16.78
C HIS A 42 -0.73 -20.70 16.53
N PHE A 43 -1.13 -20.57 15.26
CA PHE A 43 -2.54 -20.37 14.89
C PHE A 43 -3.18 -21.61 14.28
N GLY A 44 -2.41 -22.56 13.73
CA GLY A 44 -2.91 -23.56 12.79
C GLY A 44 -3.35 -22.89 11.51
N TRP A 45 -4.63 -22.55 11.44
CA TRP A 45 -5.26 -21.79 10.35
C TRP A 45 -6.02 -20.58 10.91
N ILE A 46 -5.88 -19.41 10.26
CA ILE A 46 -6.57 -18.19 10.68
C ILE A 46 -7.88 -18.07 9.89
N GLU A 47 -9.01 -18.25 10.57
CA GLU A 47 -10.37 -18.22 9.97
C GLU A 47 -11.22 -17.04 10.45
N ARG A 48 -10.69 -16.22 11.35
CA ARG A 48 -11.35 -15.07 11.93
C ARG A 48 -10.36 -13.97 12.28
N PHE A 49 -10.85 -12.77 12.50
CA PHE A 49 -10.02 -11.69 13.01
C PHE A 49 -9.49 -12.02 14.40
N LEU A 50 -8.19 -11.90 14.57
CA LEU A 50 -7.48 -12.14 15.82
C LEU A 50 -6.69 -10.88 16.20
N PRO A 51 -6.47 -10.61 17.48
CA PRO A 51 -5.53 -9.58 17.91
C PRO A 51 -4.09 -10.03 17.62
N GLY A 52 -3.18 -9.07 17.53
CA GLY A 52 -1.76 -9.37 17.43
C GLY A 52 -1.26 -10.08 18.70
N PRO A 53 -0.53 -11.20 18.55
CA PRO A 53 0.06 -11.89 19.71
C PRO A 53 1.09 -11.02 20.42
N LYS A 54 1.14 -11.11 21.74
CA LYS A 54 2.14 -10.37 22.56
C LYS A 54 3.59 -10.65 22.17
N GLU A 55 3.84 -11.85 21.65
CA GLU A 55 5.15 -12.31 21.19
C GLU A 55 5.50 -11.82 19.77
N ASN A 56 4.55 -11.20 19.08
CA ASN A 56 4.77 -10.62 17.75
C ASN A 56 5.00 -9.11 17.86
N ILE A 57 6.26 -8.69 17.85
CA ILE A 57 6.64 -7.28 18.00
C ILE A 57 6.02 -6.40 16.91
N ALA A 58 5.78 -6.94 15.71
CA ALA A 58 5.16 -6.20 14.61
C ALA A 58 3.65 -6.01 14.81
N ALA A 59 2.99 -6.90 15.56
CA ALA A 59 1.53 -6.95 15.64
C ALA A 59 0.95 -6.75 17.05
N CYS A 60 1.75 -6.81 18.13
CA CYS A 60 1.27 -6.91 19.50
C CYS A 60 0.39 -5.75 19.98
N GLU A 61 0.46 -4.59 19.34
CA GLU A 61 -0.36 -3.42 19.68
C GLU A 61 -1.71 -3.39 18.93
N PHE A 62 -1.91 -4.28 17.93
CA PHE A 62 -3.13 -4.29 17.13
C PHE A 62 -4.23 -5.15 17.77
N ARG A 63 -5.46 -4.65 17.71
CA ARG A 63 -6.65 -5.37 18.14
C ARG A 63 -7.18 -6.25 17.01
N ALA A 64 -8.09 -7.15 17.34
CA ALA A 64 -8.78 -7.93 16.32
C ALA A 64 -9.54 -7.03 15.34
N ALA A 65 -9.43 -7.32 14.06
CA ALA A 65 -10.02 -6.57 12.95
C ALA A 65 -9.41 -5.18 12.71
N GLU A 66 -8.31 -4.83 13.35
CA GLU A 66 -7.51 -3.67 12.94
C GLU A 66 -6.65 -4.05 11.75
N PHE A 67 -6.60 -3.17 10.74
CA PHE A 67 -5.71 -3.26 9.60
C PHE A 67 -4.47 -2.38 9.79
N THR A 68 -3.43 -2.64 9.04
CA THR A 68 -2.09 -2.06 9.21
C THR A 68 -1.84 -0.87 8.28
N ASP A 69 -0.58 -0.54 8.06
CA ASP A 69 -0.18 0.49 7.09
C ASP A 69 -0.50 0.10 5.64
N ASP A 70 -0.69 -1.16 5.33
CA ASP A 70 -1.08 -1.66 4.01
C ASP A 70 -2.39 -0.98 3.55
N THR A 71 -3.44 -1.10 4.35
CA THR A 71 -4.73 -0.48 4.04
C THR A 71 -4.72 1.03 4.23
N HIS A 72 -4.04 1.54 5.24
CA HIS A 72 -3.94 2.98 5.46
C HIS A 72 -3.24 3.70 4.30
N GLN A 73 -2.16 3.15 3.76
CA GLN A 73 -1.48 3.73 2.61
C GLN A 73 -2.27 3.54 1.31
N CYS A 74 -3.08 2.48 1.20
CA CYS A 74 -4.05 2.33 0.12
C CYS A 74 -5.07 3.46 0.13
N ILE A 75 -5.63 3.80 1.30
CA ILE A 75 -6.55 4.94 1.48
C ILE A 75 -5.83 6.25 1.15
N ALA A 76 -4.62 6.46 1.65
CA ALA A 76 -3.85 7.66 1.35
C ALA A 76 -3.56 7.84 -0.15
N LEU A 77 -3.34 6.73 -0.88
CA LEU A 77 -3.21 6.77 -2.33
C LEU A 77 -4.53 7.19 -3.01
N MET A 78 -5.66 6.66 -2.56
CA MET A 78 -6.97 7.05 -3.10
C MET A 78 -7.28 8.52 -2.83
N ASP A 79 -7.03 9.01 -1.62
CA ASP A 79 -7.23 10.40 -1.25
C ASP A 79 -6.37 11.33 -2.12
N ALA A 80 -5.11 10.95 -2.41
CA ALA A 80 -4.23 11.71 -3.28
C ALA A 80 -4.73 11.74 -4.73
N LEU A 81 -5.25 10.62 -5.23
CA LEU A 81 -5.84 10.54 -6.58
C LEU A 81 -7.12 11.36 -6.69
N ASP A 82 -7.96 11.36 -5.65
CA ASP A 82 -9.20 12.12 -5.61
C ASP A 82 -8.91 13.63 -5.57
N GLU A 83 -8.06 14.09 -4.65
CA GLU A 83 -7.64 15.50 -4.57
C GLU A 83 -7.04 16.01 -5.89
N ASN A 84 -6.33 15.15 -6.62
CA ASN A 84 -5.62 15.51 -7.84
C ASN A 84 -6.42 15.17 -9.13
N ASN A 85 -7.76 15.09 -9.04
CA ASN A 85 -8.66 14.77 -10.15
C ASN A 85 -8.22 13.52 -10.94
N GLY A 86 -7.59 12.60 -10.22
CA GLY A 86 -7.15 11.33 -10.74
C GLY A 86 -5.79 11.33 -11.41
N VAL A 87 -5.07 12.39 -11.38
CA VAL A 87 -3.68 12.43 -11.86
C VAL A 87 -2.77 11.77 -10.82
N THR A 88 -1.94 10.82 -11.26
CA THR A 88 -0.97 10.16 -10.39
C THR A 88 0.25 11.07 -10.18
N ASP A 89 0.22 11.84 -9.10
CA ASP A 89 1.33 12.71 -8.69
C ASP A 89 2.06 12.10 -7.49
N PRO A 90 3.33 11.71 -7.65
CA PRO A 90 4.13 11.14 -6.57
C PRO A 90 4.24 12.03 -5.33
N LEU A 91 4.29 13.36 -5.50
CA LEU A 91 4.39 14.29 -4.38
C LEU A 91 3.08 14.41 -3.62
N ALA A 92 1.93 14.42 -4.32
CA ALA A 92 0.62 14.37 -3.69
C ALA A 92 0.46 13.08 -2.87
N ILE A 93 0.83 11.94 -3.44
CA ILE A 93 0.79 10.64 -2.75
C ILE A 93 1.69 10.65 -1.51
N ALA A 94 2.93 11.15 -1.64
CA ALA A 94 3.85 11.28 -0.51
C ALA A 94 3.27 12.12 0.61
N ARG A 95 2.62 13.26 0.28
CA ARG A 95 1.97 14.16 1.23
C ARG A 95 0.84 13.45 1.99
N HIS A 96 -0.02 12.70 1.30
CA HIS A 96 -1.11 11.98 1.95
C HIS A 96 -0.61 10.85 2.86
N ILE A 97 0.44 10.11 2.45
CA ILE A 97 1.07 9.10 3.31
C ILE A 97 1.69 9.76 4.56
N LEU A 98 2.37 10.90 4.41
CA LEU A 98 2.92 11.67 5.54
C LEU A 98 1.83 12.18 6.48
N LEU A 99 0.72 12.69 5.95
CA LEU A 99 -0.42 13.15 6.76
C LEU A 99 -0.99 12.01 7.60
N TRP A 100 -1.18 10.83 7.00
CA TRP A 100 -1.58 9.63 7.75
C TRP A 100 -0.54 9.26 8.80
N ALA A 101 0.72 9.17 8.44
CA ALA A 101 1.80 8.75 9.33
C ALA A 101 1.90 9.66 10.58
N ARG A 102 1.72 10.96 10.42
CA ARG A 102 1.67 11.92 11.53
C ARG A 102 0.43 11.75 12.41
N ARG A 103 -0.76 11.60 11.80
CA ARG A 103 -2.02 11.40 12.54
C ARG A 103 -1.99 10.16 13.44
N CYS A 104 -1.39 9.07 12.94
CA CYS A 104 -1.33 7.79 13.64
C CYS A 104 -0.07 7.65 14.51
N GLN A 105 0.84 8.63 14.52
CA GLN A 105 2.16 8.52 15.17
C GLN A 105 2.95 7.30 14.65
N ALA A 106 2.87 7.07 13.32
CA ALA A 106 3.41 5.85 12.70
C ALA A 106 4.95 5.75 12.78
N PHE A 107 5.63 6.89 12.90
CA PHE A 107 7.08 6.93 13.09
C PHE A 107 7.49 6.45 14.49
N GLU A 108 6.76 6.88 15.52
CA GLU A 108 6.99 6.56 16.93
C GLU A 108 6.56 5.14 17.28
N LYS A 109 5.41 4.73 16.75
CA LYS A 109 4.87 3.37 16.96
C LYS A 109 5.54 2.30 16.10
N ASN A 110 6.47 2.71 15.23
CA ASN A 110 7.19 1.81 14.34
C ASN A 110 6.29 0.93 13.45
N ILE A 111 5.18 1.52 12.97
CA ILE A 111 4.21 0.86 12.08
C ILE A 111 4.72 0.84 10.64
N LEU A 112 5.50 1.85 10.23
CA LEU A 112 6.05 1.96 8.89
C LEU A 112 7.16 0.96 8.64
N GLY A 113 7.13 0.28 7.50
CA GLY A 113 8.25 -0.48 6.99
C GLY A 113 9.50 0.40 6.79
N PRO A 114 10.72 -0.17 6.91
CA PRO A 114 11.96 0.60 6.97
C PRO A 114 12.21 1.49 5.74
N THR A 115 11.88 1.01 4.55
CA THR A 115 12.05 1.77 3.30
C THR A 115 11.11 2.96 3.25
N SER A 116 9.83 2.76 3.57
CA SER A 116 8.84 3.83 3.63
C SER A 116 9.21 4.86 4.68
N LYS A 117 9.61 4.43 5.88
CA LYS A 117 10.03 5.31 6.97
C LYS A 117 11.20 6.21 6.56
N ALA A 118 12.26 5.63 6.00
CA ALA A 118 13.43 6.39 5.55
C ALA A 118 13.09 7.42 4.47
N SER A 119 12.30 7.01 3.46
CA SER A 119 11.89 7.90 2.36
C SER A 119 11.02 9.06 2.85
N LEU A 120 10.07 8.80 3.74
CA LEU A 120 9.19 9.83 4.27
C LEU A 120 9.92 10.82 5.17
N ILE A 121 10.89 10.37 5.97
CA ILE A 121 11.76 11.26 6.76
C ILE A 121 12.59 12.16 5.84
N ALA A 122 13.18 11.63 4.78
CA ALA A 122 13.94 12.41 3.82
C ALA A 122 13.07 13.48 3.13
N LEU A 123 11.84 13.15 2.77
CA LEU A 123 10.85 14.10 2.23
C LEU A 123 10.51 15.21 3.23
N GLU A 124 10.32 14.89 4.50
CA GLU A 124 10.07 15.90 5.55
C GLU A 124 11.24 16.86 5.75
N GLN A 125 12.46 16.37 5.52
CA GLN A 125 13.67 17.18 5.58
C GLN A 125 13.88 18.03 4.32
N GLY A 126 12.94 17.98 3.37
CA GLY A 126 12.98 18.77 2.13
C GLY A 126 13.88 18.18 1.04
N GLN A 127 14.28 16.91 1.17
CA GLN A 127 15.03 16.24 0.11
C GLN A 127 14.15 16.05 -1.13
N PRO A 128 14.60 16.42 -2.34
CA PRO A 128 13.84 16.20 -3.57
C PRO A 128 13.52 14.71 -3.79
N LEU A 129 12.33 14.44 -4.28
CA LEU A 129 11.85 13.05 -4.43
C LEU A 129 12.76 12.18 -5.30
N ASP A 130 13.33 12.74 -6.37
CA ASP A 130 14.25 12.07 -7.30
C ASP A 130 15.60 11.70 -6.66
N GLU A 131 16.03 12.45 -5.65
CA GLU A 131 17.28 12.22 -4.91
C GLU A 131 17.14 11.21 -3.77
N ILE A 132 15.90 10.91 -3.33
CA ILE A 132 15.67 9.97 -2.23
C ILE A 132 16.05 8.56 -2.66
N ALA A 133 16.96 7.93 -1.93
CA ALA A 133 17.36 6.54 -2.13
C ALA A 133 16.27 5.58 -1.60
N ALA A 134 15.33 5.23 -2.45
CA ALA A 134 14.23 4.32 -2.12
C ALA A 134 14.41 2.95 -2.82
N ASN A 135 15.59 2.36 -2.70
CA ASN A 135 15.97 1.12 -3.41
C ASN A 135 15.52 -0.17 -2.69
N GLY A 136 14.68 -0.06 -1.66
CA GLY A 136 14.13 -1.22 -0.97
C GLY A 136 13.31 -2.12 -1.89
N VAL A 137 13.38 -3.42 -1.62
CA VAL A 137 12.68 -4.48 -2.38
C VAL A 137 11.51 -5.06 -1.57
N THR A 138 11.05 -4.33 -0.55
CA THR A 138 9.90 -4.74 0.27
C THR A 138 8.58 -4.53 -0.47
N ASN A 139 7.50 -5.08 0.06
CA ASN A 139 6.17 -5.02 -0.54
C ASN A 139 5.46 -3.67 -0.39
N GLY A 140 6.06 -2.65 0.23
CA GLY A 140 5.38 -1.41 0.60
C GLY A 140 4.79 -0.58 -0.56
N ALA A 141 5.23 -0.83 -1.81
CA ALA A 141 4.55 -0.31 -2.98
C ALA A 141 3.37 -1.21 -3.40
N ALA A 142 3.58 -2.54 -3.45
CA ALA A 142 2.57 -3.51 -3.90
C ALA A 142 1.35 -3.56 -2.97
N MET A 143 1.56 -3.43 -1.65
CA MET A 143 0.52 -3.52 -0.64
C MET A 143 -0.59 -2.45 -0.76
N ARG A 144 -0.34 -1.35 -1.45
CA ARG A 144 -1.28 -0.22 -1.54
C ARG A 144 -1.87 0.04 -2.92
N VAL A 145 -1.37 -0.62 -3.99
CA VAL A 145 -1.69 -0.23 -5.38
C VAL A 145 -2.95 -0.86 -5.97
N ALA A 146 -3.62 -1.77 -5.27
CA ALA A 146 -4.82 -2.44 -5.78
C ALA A 146 -5.88 -1.47 -6.38
N PRO A 147 -6.13 -0.27 -5.80
CA PRO A 147 -7.07 0.69 -6.40
C PRO A 147 -6.66 1.19 -7.80
N MET A 148 -5.37 1.17 -8.12
CA MET A 148 -4.90 1.57 -9.46
C MET A 148 -5.46 0.65 -10.53
N GLY A 149 -5.54 -0.66 -10.28
CA GLY A 149 -6.14 -1.63 -11.19
C GLY A 149 -7.64 -1.44 -11.39
N CYS A 150 -8.33 -0.92 -10.38
CA CYS A 150 -9.75 -0.57 -10.51
C CYS A 150 -10.00 0.68 -11.36
N ARG A 151 -8.98 1.50 -11.58
CA ARG A 151 -9.12 2.82 -12.19
C ARG A 151 -8.47 2.97 -13.56
N LEU A 152 -7.32 2.34 -13.75
CA LEU A 152 -6.52 2.52 -14.96
C LEU A 152 -7.01 1.63 -16.10
N PRO A 153 -7.00 2.13 -17.36
CA PRO A 153 -7.26 1.31 -18.51
C PRO A 153 -6.13 0.27 -18.68
N THR A 154 -6.51 -0.98 -18.90
CA THR A 154 -5.55 -2.08 -19.11
C THR A 154 -5.14 -2.23 -20.58
N GLU A 155 -5.84 -1.59 -21.51
CA GLU A 155 -5.58 -1.64 -22.96
C GLU A 155 -4.26 -0.95 -23.33
N ASP A 156 -3.88 0.12 -22.61
CA ASP A 156 -2.58 0.77 -22.77
C ASP A 156 -1.62 0.31 -21.67
N ARG A 157 -0.93 -0.78 -21.94
CA ARG A 157 0.01 -1.38 -21.01
C ARG A 157 1.13 -0.43 -20.59
N ALA A 158 1.65 0.39 -21.50
CA ALA A 158 2.75 1.30 -21.20
C ALA A 158 2.29 2.40 -20.25
N PHE A 159 1.13 2.98 -20.53
CA PHE A 159 0.50 3.96 -19.65
C PHE A 159 0.19 3.36 -18.28
N PHE A 160 -0.41 2.17 -18.22
CA PHE A 160 -0.71 1.47 -16.97
C PHE A 160 0.54 1.30 -16.08
N ILE A 161 1.61 0.72 -16.65
CA ILE A 161 2.88 0.51 -15.95
C ILE A 161 3.45 1.83 -15.43
N GLU A 162 3.42 2.89 -16.25
CA GLU A 162 3.95 4.19 -15.84
C GLU A 162 3.14 4.80 -14.69
N GLN A 163 1.80 4.72 -14.72
CA GLN A 163 0.97 5.22 -13.62
C GLN A 163 1.23 4.46 -12.31
N VAL A 164 1.35 3.13 -12.37
CA VAL A 164 1.71 2.32 -11.20
C VAL A 164 3.13 2.67 -10.72
N ARG A 165 4.09 2.83 -11.63
CA ARG A 165 5.45 3.26 -11.30
C ARG A 165 5.44 4.59 -10.53
N LEU A 166 4.73 5.61 -11.04
CA LEU A 166 4.58 6.90 -10.37
C LEU A 166 4.02 6.78 -8.97
N SER A 167 3.03 5.90 -8.74
CA SER A 167 2.46 5.66 -7.42
C SER A 167 3.44 5.01 -6.42
N CYS A 168 4.48 4.32 -6.92
CA CYS A 168 5.52 3.70 -6.09
C CYS A 168 6.60 4.67 -5.63
N LEU A 169 6.94 5.69 -6.44
CA LEU A 169 8.10 6.56 -6.28
C LEU A 169 8.24 7.22 -4.90
N PRO A 170 7.18 7.57 -4.17
CA PRO A 170 7.30 8.14 -2.84
C PRO A 170 8.15 7.32 -1.87
N THR A 171 8.14 6.00 -2.02
CA THR A 171 8.76 5.09 -1.05
C THR A 171 9.57 3.95 -1.67
N HIS A 172 9.31 3.57 -2.93
CA HIS A 172 9.93 2.41 -3.58
C HIS A 172 10.24 2.72 -5.04
N LYS A 173 11.53 2.69 -5.39
CA LYS A 173 12.02 3.01 -6.74
C LYS A 173 12.72 1.85 -7.42
N SER A 174 12.93 0.73 -6.72
CA SER A 174 13.58 -0.43 -7.33
C SER A 174 12.66 -1.10 -8.35
N ASP A 175 13.22 -1.59 -9.43
CA ASP A 175 12.49 -2.31 -10.49
C ASP A 175 11.73 -3.51 -9.94
N ILE A 176 12.28 -4.20 -8.95
CA ILE A 176 11.65 -5.36 -8.29
C ILE A 176 10.38 -4.93 -7.56
N ALA A 177 10.43 -3.85 -6.78
CA ALA A 177 9.26 -3.37 -6.04
C ALA A 177 8.18 -2.84 -6.99
N ILE A 178 8.58 -2.12 -8.04
CA ILE A 178 7.67 -1.60 -9.07
C ILE A 178 7.03 -2.76 -9.85
N ALA A 179 7.82 -3.77 -10.26
CA ALA A 179 7.28 -4.93 -10.97
C ALA A 179 6.25 -5.68 -10.10
N GLY A 180 6.54 -5.87 -8.80
CA GLY A 180 5.58 -6.45 -7.86
C GLY A 180 4.30 -5.66 -7.76
N ALA A 181 4.40 -4.33 -7.68
CA ALA A 181 3.24 -3.44 -7.64
C ALA A 181 2.43 -3.51 -8.94
N VAL A 182 3.08 -3.56 -10.10
CA VAL A 182 2.40 -3.70 -11.40
C VAL A 182 1.61 -5.01 -11.48
N VAL A 183 2.17 -6.13 -10.99
CA VAL A 183 1.48 -7.43 -10.98
C VAL A 183 0.24 -7.41 -10.09
N ILE A 184 0.31 -6.72 -8.94
CA ILE A 184 -0.85 -6.62 -8.03
C ILE A 184 -1.93 -5.69 -8.58
N ALA A 185 -1.55 -4.63 -9.27
CA ALA A 185 -2.50 -3.67 -9.85
C ALA A 185 -3.17 -4.19 -11.13
N TRP A 186 -2.48 -5.04 -11.92
CA TRP A 186 -2.98 -5.60 -13.19
C TRP A 186 -4.09 -6.62 -12.96
#